data_e097ca2bbc238d4c4a57974d97dc92b8
#
_entry.id   e097ca2bbc238d4c4a57974d97dc92b8
#
_cell.length_a   1.000
_cell.length_b   1.000
_cell.length_c   1.000
_cell.angle_alpha   90.00
_cell.angle_beta   90.00
_cell.angle_gamma   90.00
#
_symmetry.space_group_name_H-M   'P 1'
#
loop_
_entity.id
_entity.type
_entity.pdbx_description
1 polymer ?
#
loop_
_entity_poly.entity_id
_entity_poly.type
_entity_poly.pdbx_seq_one_letter_code
_entity_poly.pdbx_strand_id
1 'polypeptide(L)'
;MSEIYIHIPFCNSKCLYCDFLSGRADESIHVKLVDAMCRELVYRKDVFKNNITSIFIGGGTPSSISSVLIEKLLSTVYEHYHLENDAEITLESNPGTLTREKLLEYKNMGINRISMGLQSCDNDELKMLGRIHTFEQFLENYNLAREVGFDNINIDIMQSLPFQTMDKYKKTLEQVIALRPEHISSYSLIIEEGTPLYSRNDLLEYLPDEDTEREIYYLTNDLLLQNGYH
;
A
#
# COMPACT_ATOMS: atom_id res chain seq x y z
N MET A 1 17.39 -14.94 -7.72
CA MET A 1 16.32 -13.94 -7.96
C MET A 1 16.88 -12.58 -7.58
N SER A 2 16.56 -11.55 -8.33
CA SER A 2 16.92 -10.17 -7.99
C SER A 2 15.66 -9.32 -8.06
N GLU A 3 15.51 -8.40 -7.10
CA GLU A 3 14.32 -7.58 -6.94
C GLU A 3 14.73 -6.12 -6.80
N ILE A 4 13.89 -5.20 -7.25
CA ILE A 4 14.10 -3.75 -7.11
C ILE A 4 13.00 -3.17 -6.23
N TYR A 5 13.39 -2.57 -5.10
CA TYR A 5 12.50 -1.73 -4.30
C TYR A 5 12.79 -0.27 -4.57
N ILE A 6 11.77 0.50 -4.95
CA ILE A 6 11.83 1.94 -5.18
C ILE A 6 11.01 2.64 -4.10
N HIS A 7 11.67 3.44 -3.27
CA HIS A 7 11.02 4.15 -2.16
C HIS A 7 10.60 5.56 -2.56
N ILE A 8 9.31 5.83 -2.65
CA ILE A 8 8.73 7.16 -2.90
C ILE A 8 8.29 7.77 -1.56
N PRO A 9 9.06 8.70 -0.95
CA PRO A 9 8.81 9.19 0.40
C PRO A 9 7.78 10.33 0.43
N PHE A 10 6.72 10.26 -0.38
CA PHE A 10 5.74 11.35 -0.47
C PHE A 10 4.34 10.87 -0.12
N CYS A 11 3.63 11.68 0.69
CA CYS A 11 2.23 11.49 1.03
C CYS A 11 1.49 12.82 0.97
N ASN A 12 0.23 12.78 0.53
CA ASN A 12 -0.66 13.95 0.62
C ASN A 12 -0.99 14.30 2.08
N SER A 13 -1.07 13.29 2.95
CA SER A 13 -1.23 13.42 4.40
C SER A 13 -0.53 12.26 5.09
N LYS A 14 0.18 12.53 6.18
CA LYS A 14 0.78 11.48 7.01
C LYS A 14 -0.24 11.01 8.03
N CYS A 15 -0.47 9.69 8.10
CA CYS A 15 -1.37 9.07 9.06
C CYS A 15 -0.80 9.16 10.48
N LEU A 16 -1.66 9.13 11.50
CA LEU A 16 -1.25 9.33 12.88
C LEU A 16 -0.32 8.21 13.42
N TYR A 17 -0.45 7.02 12.89
CA TYR A 17 0.32 5.83 13.29
C TYR A 17 1.60 5.61 12.45
N CYS A 18 1.76 6.32 11.34
CA CYS A 18 2.75 5.97 10.34
C CYS A 18 4.16 6.43 10.73
N ASP A 19 5.07 5.48 10.85
CA ASP A 19 6.49 5.64 11.12
C ASP A 19 7.35 5.69 9.85
N PHE A 20 6.79 5.32 8.70
CA PHE A 20 7.54 5.29 7.45
C PHE A 20 8.16 6.65 7.12
N LEU A 21 9.36 6.59 6.52
CA LEU A 21 10.04 7.78 5.98
C LEU A 21 9.19 8.38 4.86
N SER A 22 8.31 9.30 5.24
CA SER A 22 7.40 9.95 4.29
C SER A 22 6.98 11.34 4.78
N GLY A 23 6.59 12.21 3.83
CA GLY A 23 6.13 13.55 4.12
C GLY A 23 5.55 14.25 2.90
N ARG A 24 5.07 15.47 3.11
CA ARG A 24 4.62 16.34 2.01
C ARG A 24 5.80 16.99 1.33
N ALA A 25 5.73 17.12 0.02
CA ALA A 25 6.70 17.88 -0.75
C ALA A 25 6.03 18.50 -1.99
N ASP A 26 6.64 19.53 -2.53
CA ASP A 26 6.22 20.14 -3.79
C ASP A 26 6.68 19.29 -4.98
N GLU A 27 5.99 19.46 -6.11
CA GLU A 27 6.28 18.73 -7.34
C GLU A 27 7.75 18.89 -7.79
N SER A 28 8.36 20.05 -7.57
CA SER A 28 9.77 20.28 -7.86
C SER A 28 10.72 19.38 -7.07
N ILE A 29 10.34 18.97 -5.87
CA ILE A 29 11.08 18.01 -5.04
C ILE A 29 10.84 16.59 -5.55
N HIS A 30 9.61 16.26 -5.95
CA HIS A 30 9.30 14.96 -6.58
C HIS A 30 10.20 14.74 -7.81
N VAL A 31 10.28 15.73 -8.70
CA VAL A 31 11.14 15.68 -9.90
C VAL A 31 12.60 15.46 -9.53
N LYS A 32 13.15 16.26 -8.60
CA LYS A 32 14.55 16.16 -8.18
C LYS A 32 14.89 14.79 -7.60
N LEU A 33 14.00 14.23 -6.78
CA LEU A 33 14.19 12.92 -6.18
C LEU A 33 14.16 11.83 -7.27
N VAL A 34 13.16 11.84 -8.14
CA VAL A 34 13.05 10.88 -9.25
C VAL A 34 14.27 10.94 -10.17
N ASP A 35 14.76 12.16 -10.48
CA ASP A 35 16.01 12.33 -11.24
C ASP A 35 17.22 11.72 -10.53
N ALA A 36 17.29 11.84 -9.21
CA ALA A 36 18.35 11.22 -8.42
C ALA A 36 18.24 9.69 -8.43
N MET A 37 17.04 9.15 -8.28
CA MET A 37 16.77 7.70 -8.34
C MET A 37 17.12 7.12 -9.72
N CYS A 38 16.76 7.81 -10.81
CA CYS A 38 17.16 7.39 -12.16
C CYS A 38 18.69 7.34 -12.30
N ARG A 39 19.42 8.33 -11.79
CA ARG A 39 20.89 8.29 -11.78
C ARG A 39 21.43 7.14 -10.92
N GLU A 40 20.83 6.85 -9.78
CA GLU A 40 21.22 5.72 -8.93
C GLU A 40 20.97 4.38 -9.64
N LEU A 41 19.82 4.20 -10.29
CA LEU A 41 19.52 3.02 -11.10
C LEU A 41 20.59 2.81 -12.18
N VAL A 42 20.93 3.85 -12.95
CA VAL A 42 21.98 3.76 -13.97
C VAL A 42 23.35 3.43 -13.36
N TYR A 43 23.68 4.03 -12.22
CA TYR A 43 24.96 3.78 -11.54
C TYR A 43 25.05 2.34 -11.01
N ARG A 44 23.95 1.75 -10.56
CA ARG A 44 23.90 0.41 -9.97
C ARG A 44 23.61 -0.71 -10.97
N LYS A 45 23.42 -0.43 -12.25
CA LYS A 45 23.01 -1.44 -13.26
C LYS A 45 23.86 -2.69 -13.30
N ASP A 46 25.18 -2.56 -13.06
CA ASP A 46 26.13 -3.67 -13.11
C ASP A 46 26.22 -4.49 -11.81
N VAL A 47 25.48 -4.08 -10.76
CA VAL A 47 25.43 -4.81 -9.47
C VAL A 47 24.61 -6.09 -9.62
N PHE A 48 23.56 -6.06 -10.45
CA PHE A 48 22.68 -7.20 -10.67
C PHE A 48 23.16 -8.05 -11.84
N LYS A 49 23.50 -9.32 -11.54
CA LYS A 49 23.93 -10.30 -12.55
C LYS A 49 22.81 -11.17 -13.09
N ASN A 50 21.67 -11.18 -12.40
CA ASN A 50 20.49 -11.98 -12.73
C ASN A 50 19.38 -11.07 -13.25
N ASN A 51 18.44 -11.65 -13.97
CA ASN A 51 17.22 -10.95 -14.35
C ASN A 51 16.42 -10.51 -13.10
N ILE A 52 15.71 -9.42 -13.24
CA ILE A 52 14.82 -8.87 -12.21
C ILE A 52 13.50 -9.65 -12.25
N THR A 53 13.11 -10.24 -11.15
CA THR A 53 11.87 -11.01 -11.01
C THR A 53 10.71 -10.17 -10.47
N SER A 54 11.02 -9.07 -9.76
CA SER A 54 9.99 -8.15 -9.28
C SER A 54 10.49 -6.72 -9.11
N ILE A 55 9.57 -5.77 -9.26
CA ILE A 55 9.75 -4.36 -8.91
C ILE A 55 8.64 -3.98 -7.93
N PHE A 56 9.02 -3.41 -6.79
CA PHE A 56 8.07 -2.90 -5.83
C PHE A 56 8.27 -1.39 -5.66
N ILE A 57 7.29 -0.59 -6.05
CA ILE A 57 7.27 0.87 -5.90
C ILE A 57 6.41 1.18 -4.69
N GLY A 58 7.06 1.48 -3.57
CA GLY A 58 6.40 1.65 -2.28
C GLY A 58 6.91 2.87 -1.51
N GLY A 59 6.61 2.90 -0.21
CA GLY A 59 7.11 3.90 0.75
C GLY A 59 6.03 4.74 1.39
N GLY A 60 5.87 5.99 0.97
CA GLY A 60 4.78 6.86 1.42
C GLY A 60 3.49 6.53 0.67
N THR A 61 3.31 7.15 -0.48
CA THR A 61 2.17 6.89 -1.38
C THR A 61 2.61 7.14 -2.82
N PRO A 62 3.19 6.16 -3.50
CA PRO A 62 3.69 6.33 -4.87
C PRO A 62 2.65 6.87 -5.85
N SER A 63 1.39 6.48 -5.68
CA SER A 63 0.27 6.98 -6.49
C SER A 63 -0.07 8.46 -6.25
N SER A 64 0.52 9.13 -5.24
CA SER A 64 0.30 10.57 -4.98
C SER A 64 1.08 11.48 -5.92
N ILE A 65 2.19 11.01 -6.49
CA ILE A 65 2.98 11.79 -7.45
C ILE A 65 2.45 11.65 -8.88
N SER A 66 2.97 12.46 -9.80
CA SER A 66 2.62 12.38 -11.23
C SER A 66 3.02 11.01 -11.81
N SER A 67 2.12 10.41 -12.59
CA SER A 67 2.38 9.16 -13.34
C SER A 67 3.57 9.27 -14.29
N VAL A 68 3.82 10.45 -14.85
CA VAL A 68 5.00 10.74 -15.69
C VAL A 68 6.32 10.47 -14.94
N LEU A 69 6.35 10.72 -13.64
CA LEU A 69 7.53 10.45 -12.82
C LEU A 69 7.71 8.94 -12.56
N ILE A 70 6.62 8.21 -12.39
CA ILE A 70 6.64 6.74 -12.30
C ILE A 70 7.09 6.13 -13.63
N GLU A 71 6.56 6.64 -14.75
CA GLU A 71 6.97 6.23 -16.09
C GLU A 71 8.48 6.42 -16.31
N LYS A 72 9.03 7.57 -15.88
CA LYS A 72 10.45 7.86 -15.98
C LYS A 72 11.31 6.84 -15.23
N LEU A 73 10.90 6.47 -14.01
CA LEU A 73 11.58 5.44 -13.20
C LEU A 73 11.56 4.08 -13.92
N LEU A 74 10.37 3.62 -14.34
CA LEU A 74 10.22 2.34 -15.01
C LEU A 74 10.94 2.31 -16.36
N SER A 75 10.90 3.38 -17.16
CA SER A 75 11.66 3.49 -18.41
C SER A 75 13.16 3.35 -18.17
N THR A 76 13.67 3.98 -17.08
CA THR A 76 15.10 3.83 -16.71
C THR A 76 15.42 2.38 -16.31
N VAL A 77 14.51 1.70 -15.61
CA VAL A 77 14.70 0.28 -15.29
C VAL A 77 14.71 -0.57 -16.56
N TYR A 78 13.74 -0.39 -17.47
CA TYR A 78 13.65 -1.15 -18.71
C TYR A 78 14.86 -0.95 -19.64
N GLU A 79 15.46 0.24 -19.63
CA GLU A 79 16.64 0.54 -20.45
C GLU A 79 17.91 -0.14 -19.91
N HIS A 80 18.02 -0.33 -18.60
CA HIS A 80 19.29 -0.71 -17.96
C HIS A 80 19.29 -2.08 -17.27
N TYR A 81 18.12 -2.72 -17.12
CA TYR A 81 17.98 -4.00 -16.44
C TYR A 81 17.19 -4.99 -17.29
N HIS A 82 17.51 -6.26 -17.15
CA HIS A 82 16.75 -7.35 -17.76
C HIS A 82 15.69 -7.85 -16.79
N LEU A 83 14.42 -7.70 -17.17
CA LEU A 83 13.29 -8.23 -16.43
C LEU A 83 12.90 -9.61 -16.98
N GLU A 84 12.43 -10.50 -16.08
CA GLU A 84 11.73 -11.70 -16.51
C GLU A 84 10.42 -11.32 -17.21
N ASN A 85 9.97 -12.17 -18.13
CA ASN A 85 8.75 -11.90 -18.90
C ASN A 85 7.48 -11.81 -18.05
N ASP A 86 7.48 -12.47 -16.91
CA ASP A 86 6.41 -12.54 -15.92
C ASP A 86 6.74 -11.76 -14.63
N ALA A 87 7.71 -10.85 -14.69
CA ALA A 87 8.08 -10.03 -13.53
C ALA A 87 6.87 -9.31 -12.93
N GLU A 88 6.72 -9.41 -11.61
CA GLU A 88 5.70 -8.65 -10.88
C GLU A 88 6.15 -7.20 -10.70
N ILE A 89 5.32 -6.26 -11.15
CA ILE A 89 5.56 -4.81 -10.97
C ILE A 89 4.42 -4.25 -10.14
N THR A 90 4.70 -4.02 -8.86
CA THR A 90 3.75 -3.53 -7.87
C THR A 90 3.87 -2.03 -7.67
N LEU A 91 2.73 -1.35 -7.59
CA LEU A 91 2.61 0.05 -7.14
C LEU A 91 1.72 0.14 -5.91
N GLU A 92 2.24 0.73 -4.82
CA GLU A 92 1.42 1.08 -3.66
C GLU A 92 0.56 2.32 -3.92
N SER A 93 -0.66 2.27 -3.42
CA SER A 93 -1.62 3.35 -3.57
C SER A 93 -2.48 3.55 -2.33
N ASN A 94 -2.99 4.77 -2.18
CA ASN A 94 -4.04 5.07 -1.23
C ASN A 94 -5.33 5.47 -1.96
N PRO A 95 -6.51 5.12 -1.42
CA PRO A 95 -7.78 5.59 -1.96
C PRO A 95 -7.80 7.11 -2.12
N GLY A 96 -8.42 7.59 -3.21
CA GLY A 96 -8.44 9.01 -3.56
C GLY A 96 -7.22 9.52 -4.34
N THR A 97 -6.19 8.67 -4.57
CA THR A 97 -5.03 9.04 -5.41
C THR A 97 -5.08 8.40 -6.81
N LEU A 98 -6.01 7.48 -7.03
CA LEU A 98 -6.18 6.76 -8.29
C LEU A 98 -7.31 7.38 -9.11
N THR A 99 -7.02 7.73 -10.35
CA THR A 99 -8.02 8.09 -11.37
C THR A 99 -7.97 7.06 -12.50
N ARG A 100 -9.00 7.02 -13.36
CA ARG A 100 -9.04 6.13 -14.53
C ARG A 100 -7.84 6.35 -15.44
N GLU A 101 -7.46 7.61 -15.66
CA GLU A 101 -6.33 7.99 -16.48
C GLU A 101 -5.02 7.44 -15.89
N LYS A 102 -4.76 7.68 -14.61
CA LYS A 102 -3.57 7.14 -13.93
C LYS A 102 -3.50 5.62 -13.98
N LEU A 103 -4.61 4.93 -13.73
CA LEU A 103 -4.66 3.46 -13.77
C LEU A 103 -4.35 2.92 -15.17
N LEU A 104 -4.87 3.57 -16.22
CA LEU A 104 -4.54 3.22 -17.62
C LEU A 104 -3.06 3.47 -17.92
N GLU A 105 -2.52 4.60 -17.48
CA GLU A 105 -1.10 4.92 -17.64
C GLU A 105 -0.23 3.89 -16.92
N TYR A 106 -0.54 3.55 -15.66
CA TYR A 106 0.18 2.52 -14.90
C TYR A 106 0.18 1.17 -15.61
N LYS A 107 -0.98 0.75 -16.11
CA LYS A 107 -1.08 -0.51 -16.87
C LYS A 107 -0.25 -0.48 -18.16
N ASN A 108 -0.27 0.64 -18.89
CA ASN A 108 0.53 0.83 -20.11
C ASN A 108 2.04 0.84 -19.83
N MET A 109 2.47 1.27 -18.65
CA MET A 109 3.87 1.22 -18.21
C MET A 109 4.32 -0.20 -17.82
N GLY A 110 3.41 -1.18 -17.74
CA GLY A 110 3.70 -2.54 -17.34
C GLY A 110 3.46 -2.84 -15.86
N ILE A 111 2.92 -1.89 -15.06
CA ILE A 111 2.47 -2.21 -13.69
C ILE A 111 1.35 -3.22 -13.78
N ASN A 112 1.52 -4.36 -13.12
CA ASN A 112 0.59 -5.49 -13.18
C ASN A 112 -0.01 -5.86 -11.82
N ARG A 113 0.42 -5.21 -10.73
CA ARG A 113 -0.14 -5.35 -9.39
C ARG A 113 -0.33 -4.00 -8.72
N ILE A 114 -1.49 -3.79 -8.08
CA ILE A 114 -1.78 -2.60 -7.25
C ILE A 114 -1.94 -3.05 -5.79
N SER A 115 -1.25 -2.38 -4.86
CA SER A 115 -1.48 -2.54 -3.42
C SER A 115 -2.24 -1.34 -2.89
N MET A 116 -3.41 -1.57 -2.27
CA MET A 116 -4.29 -0.50 -1.79
C MET A 116 -4.38 -0.48 -0.27
N GLY A 117 -3.95 0.63 0.34
CA GLY A 117 -4.03 0.84 1.79
C GLY A 117 -5.44 1.21 2.24
N LEU A 118 -6.30 0.22 2.50
CA LEU A 118 -7.64 0.43 3.06
C LEU A 118 -7.60 0.68 4.57
N GLN A 119 -6.98 -0.21 5.31
CA GLN A 119 -6.82 -0.28 6.76
C GLN A 119 -8.06 -0.75 7.52
N SER A 120 -9.26 -0.21 7.28
CA SER A 120 -10.53 -0.62 7.86
C SER A 120 -11.70 -0.30 6.93
N CYS A 121 -12.78 -1.07 7.05
CA CYS A 121 -14.07 -0.74 6.43
C CYS A 121 -14.95 0.17 7.33
N ASP A 122 -14.52 0.46 8.56
CA ASP A 122 -15.20 1.36 9.47
C ASP A 122 -14.62 2.79 9.32
N ASN A 123 -15.46 3.74 8.91
CA ASN A 123 -15.04 5.12 8.68
C ASN A 123 -14.60 5.85 9.96
N ASP A 124 -15.09 5.45 11.13
CA ASP A 124 -14.65 6.02 12.41
C ASP A 124 -13.24 5.53 12.75
N GLU A 125 -12.91 4.25 12.47
CA GLU A 125 -11.55 3.72 12.60
C GLU A 125 -10.60 4.42 11.61
N LEU A 126 -11.00 4.61 10.35
CA LEU A 126 -10.20 5.35 9.37
C LEU A 126 -9.90 6.79 9.84
N LYS A 127 -10.91 7.49 10.33
CA LYS A 127 -10.76 8.85 10.86
C LYS A 127 -9.85 8.88 12.09
N MET A 128 -9.98 7.93 12.99
CA MET A 128 -9.14 7.79 14.19
C MET A 128 -7.67 7.56 13.80
N LEU A 129 -7.39 6.79 12.75
CA LEU A 129 -6.05 6.56 12.20
C LEU A 129 -5.48 7.79 11.46
N GLY A 130 -6.27 8.84 11.25
CA GLY A 130 -5.87 10.00 10.46
C GLY A 130 -5.89 9.76 8.95
N ARG A 131 -6.66 8.76 8.48
CA ARG A 131 -6.88 8.51 7.05
C ARG A 131 -7.80 9.59 6.48
N ILE A 132 -7.50 10.01 5.25
CA ILE A 132 -8.26 11.08 4.56
C ILE A 132 -9.31 10.53 3.60
N HIS A 133 -9.39 9.21 3.43
CA HIS A 133 -10.39 8.54 2.61
C HIS A 133 -11.45 7.85 3.45
N THR A 134 -12.57 7.51 2.81
CA THR A 134 -13.63 6.65 3.37
C THR A 134 -13.64 5.29 2.70
N PHE A 135 -14.38 4.34 3.30
CA PHE A 135 -14.56 3.01 2.71
C PHE A 135 -15.23 3.07 1.33
N GLU A 136 -16.19 4.00 1.14
CA GLU A 136 -16.87 4.19 -0.15
C GLU A 136 -15.87 4.66 -1.24
N GLN A 137 -14.98 5.59 -0.91
CA GLN A 137 -13.93 6.03 -1.84
C GLN A 137 -12.94 4.91 -2.17
N PHE A 138 -12.64 4.04 -1.19
CA PHE A 138 -11.86 2.84 -1.46
C PHE A 138 -12.58 1.92 -2.45
N LEU A 139 -13.87 1.63 -2.25
CA LEU A 139 -14.67 0.80 -3.17
C LEU A 139 -14.71 1.36 -4.58
N GLU A 140 -14.87 2.68 -4.72
CA GLU A 140 -14.81 3.35 -6.03
C GLU A 140 -13.47 3.10 -6.71
N ASN A 141 -12.35 3.28 -6.02
CA ASN A 141 -11.02 3.08 -6.57
C ASN A 141 -10.71 1.59 -6.86
N TYR A 142 -11.16 0.68 -5.99
CA TYR A 142 -11.03 -0.75 -6.21
C TYR A 142 -11.77 -1.21 -7.47
N ASN A 143 -13.05 -0.84 -7.61
CA ASN A 143 -13.86 -1.15 -8.77
C ASN A 143 -13.27 -0.54 -10.05
N LEU A 144 -12.79 0.70 -9.98
CA LEU A 144 -12.13 1.38 -11.10
C LEU A 144 -10.87 0.64 -11.57
N ALA A 145 -10.05 0.14 -10.62
CA ALA A 145 -8.88 -0.67 -10.96
C ALA A 145 -9.28 -1.98 -11.65
N ARG A 146 -10.32 -2.67 -11.17
CA ARG A 146 -10.87 -3.86 -11.82
C ARG A 146 -11.42 -3.56 -13.23
N GLU A 147 -12.15 -2.47 -13.41
CA GLU A 147 -12.67 -2.05 -14.73
C GLU A 147 -11.58 -1.76 -15.74
N VAL A 148 -10.46 -1.20 -15.30
CA VAL A 148 -9.26 -0.95 -16.13
C VAL A 148 -8.52 -2.25 -16.42
N GLY A 149 -8.83 -3.35 -15.71
CA GLY A 149 -8.31 -4.69 -15.94
C GLY A 149 -7.08 -5.02 -15.09
N PHE A 150 -6.96 -4.48 -13.87
CA PHE A 150 -6.03 -5.00 -12.87
C PHE A 150 -6.61 -6.26 -12.24
N ASP A 151 -5.97 -7.41 -12.49
CA ASP A 151 -6.38 -8.73 -12.00
C ASP A 151 -5.53 -9.20 -10.80
N ASN A 152 -4.54 -8.40 -10.38
CA ASN A 152 -3.73 -8.65 -9.20
C ASN A 152 -3.78 -7.41 -8.29
N ILE A 153 -4.65 -7.47 -7.27
CA ILE A 153 -4.84 -6.39 -6.31
C ILE A 153 -4.61 -6.93 -4.90
N ASN A 154 -3.76 -6.24 -4.15
CA ASN A 154 -3.61 -6.43 -2.72
C ASN A 154 -4.43 -5.37 -1.97
N ILE A 155 -5.03 -5.78 -0.85
CA ILE A 155 -5.70 -4.88 0.09
C ILE A 155 -5.00 -4.99 1.45
N ASP A 156 -4.54 -3.86 1.98
CA ASP A 156 -3.96 -3.79 3.32
C ASP A 156 -5.05 -3.48 4.34
N ILE A 157 -5.14 -4.27 5.40
CA ILE A 157 -6.03 -4.05 6.54
C ILE A 157 -5.26 -4.12 7.85
N MET A 158 -5.73 -3.34 8.83
CA MET A 158 -5.12 -3.28 10.16
C MET A 158 -6.05 -3.87 11.20
N GLN A 159 -5.46 -4.65 12.09
CA GLN A 159 -6.12 -5.20 13.28
C GLN A 159 -5.55 -4.54 14.55
N SER A 160 -6.22 -4.80 15.66
CA SER A 160 -5.81 -4.29 16.98
C SER A 160 -5.81 -2.76 17.08
N LEU A 161 -6.81 -2.12 16.47
CA LEU A 161 -7.00 -0.68 16.54
C LEU A 161 -7.67 -0.27 17.88
N PRO A 162 -7.43 0.96 18.39
CA PRO A 162 -8.21 1.49 19.51
C PRO A 162 -9.71 1.40 19.23
N PHE A 163 -10.49 0.97 20.22
CA PHE A 163 -11.94 0.71 20.14
C PHE A 163 -12.37 -0.37 19.14
N GLN A 164 -11.43 -1.08 18.51
CA GLN A 164 -11.76 -2.16 17.60
C GLN A 164 -12.17 -3.40 18.42
N THR A 165 -13.40 -3.86 18.21
CA THR A 165 -13.87 -5.13 18.76
C THR A 165 -13.66 -6.25 17.75
N MET A 166 -13.68 -7.50 18.23
CA MET A 166 -13.65 -8.70 17.38
C MET A 166 -14.70 -8.64 16.26
N ASP A 167 -15.93 -8.21 16.58
CA ASP A 167 -17.02 -8.13 15.59
C ASP A 167 -16.77 -7.05 14.54
N LYS A 168 -16.20 -5.90 14.90
CA LYS A 168 -15.84 -4.84 13.97
C LYS A 168 -14.75 -5.31 13.00
N TYR A 169 -13.69 -5.92 13.54
CA TYR A 169 -12.62 -6.43 12.71
C TYR A 169 -13.10 -7.57 11.79
N LYS A 170 -13.87 -8.52 12.34
CA LYS A 170 -14.48 -9.60 11.54
C LYS A 170 -15.30 -9.06 10.39
N LYS A 171 -16.12 -8.03 10.61
CA LYS A 171 -16.91 -7.38 9.56
C LYS A 171 -15.99 -6.77 8.47
N THR A 172 -14.91 -6.09 8.86
CA THR A 172 -13.93 -5.57 7.91
C THR A 172 -13.33 -6.70 7.07
N LEU A 173 -12.88 -7.78 7.69
CA LEU A 173 -12.28 -8.92 7.01
C LEU A 173 -13.27 -9.60 6.04
N GLU A 174 -14.51 -9.83 6.48
CA GLU A 174 -15.57 -10.41 5.64
C GLU A 174 -15.90 -9.53 4.42
N GLN A 175 -15.96 -8.20 4.60
CA GLN A 175 -16.18 -7.26 3.50
C GLN A 175 -15.02 -7.29 2.49
N VAL A 176 -13.77 -7.35 2.96
CA VAL A 176 -12.60 -7.44 2.10
C VAL A 176 -12.55 -8.78 1.35
N ILE A 177 -12.83 -9.89 2.03
CA ILE A 177 -12.90 -11.22 1.40
C ILE A 177 -13.99 -11.24 0.31
N ALA A 178 -15.14 -10.60 0.53
CA ALA A 178 -16.23 -10.54 -0.45
C ALA A 178 -15.84 -9.79 -1.74
N LEU A 179 -14.85 -8.90 -1.71
CA LEU A 179 -14.29 -8.22 -2.88
C LEU A 179 -13.41 -9.15 -3.73
N ARG A 180 -12.96 -10.28 -3.17
CA ARG A 180 -12.09 -11.27 -3.82
C ARG A 180 -10.80 -10.66 -4.39
N PRO A 181 -9.99 -9.95 -3.58
CA PRO A 181 -8.66 -9.57 -4.02
C PRO A 181 -7.78 -10.81 -4.14
N GLU A 182 -6.72 -10.74 -4.93
CA GLU A 182 -5.74 -11.83 -5.08
C GLU A 182 -4.83 -11.95 -3.85
N HIS A 183 -4.68 -10.86 -3.10
CA HIS A 183 -3.87 -10.84 -1.89
C HIS A 183 -4.51 -9.93 -0.81
N ILE A 184 -4.34 -10.30 0.44
CA ILE A 184 -4.73 -9.52 1.61
C ILE A 184 -3.53 -9.43 2.55
N SER A 185 -3.08 -8.22 2.86
CA SER A 185 -2.09 -7.97 3.91
C SER A 185 -2.82 -7.57 5.18
N SER A 186 -2.81 -8.45 6.18
CA SER A 186 -3.40 -8.15 7.49
C SER A 186 -2.29 -8.09 8.55
N TYR A 187 -2.23 -6.97 9.29
CA TYR A 187 -1.22 -6.74 10.31
C TYR A 187 -1.76 -5.93 11.49
N SER A 188 -1.18 -6.16 12.68
CA SER A 188 -1.52 -5.42 13.89
C SER A 188 -0.97 -4.00 13.85
N LEU A 189 -1.72 -3.07 14.45
CA LEU A 189 -1.21 -1.73 14.74
C LEU A 189 -0.03 -1.83 15.70
N ILE A 190 1.10 -1.27 15.29
CA ILE A 190 2.27 -1.08 16.16
C ILE A 190 2.34 0.40 16.56
N ILE A 191 2.53 0.65 17.85
CA ILE A 191 2.65 2.01 18.39
C ILE A 191 4.12 2.39 18.41
N GLU A 192 4.54 3.16 17.39
CA GLU A 192 5.92 3.57 17.23
C GLU A 192 6.19 4.94 17.89
N GLU A 193 7.30 5.01 18.63
CA GLU A 193 7.76 6.26 19.23
C GLU A 193 8.03 7.33 18.15
N GLY A 194 7.62 8.55 18.40
CA GLY A 194 7.75 9.66 17.45
C GLY A 194 6.58 9.83 16.50
N THR A 195 5.62 8.88 16.48
CA THR A 195 4.37 9.07 15.74
C THR A 195 3.38 9.93 16.54
N PRO A 196 2.47 10.67 15.87
CA PRO A 196 1.42 11.40 16.58
C PRO A 196 0.54 10.51 17.45
N LEU A 197 0.30 9.25 17.05
CA LEU A 197 -0.50 8.30 17.80
C LEU A 197 0.15 7.89 19.12
N TYR A 198 1.48 7.80 19.18
CA TYR A 198 2.22 7.47 20.40
C TYR A 198 1.90 8.41 21.58
N SER A 199 1.57 9.68 21.29
CA SER A 199 1.23 10.68 22.29
C SER A 199 -0.26 10.73 22.65
N ARG A 200 -1.10 9.88 22.05
CA ARG A 200 -2.57 9.86 22.21
C ARG A 200 -3.00 8.86 23.27
N ASN A 201 -2.63 9.11 24.55
CA ASN A 201 -3.05 8.26 25.68
C ASN A 201 -4.57 8.05 25.74
N ASP A 202 -5.35 9.03 25.30
CA ASP A 202 -6.80 8.99 25.17
C ASP A 202 -7.30 7.94 24.16
N LEU A 203 -6.45 7.45 23.29
CA LEU A 203 -6.74 6.35 22.36
C LEU A 203 -6.07 5.04 22.79
N LEU A 204 -4.85 5.11 23.30
CA LEU A 204 -4.04 3.94 23.62
C LEU A 204 -4.63 3.09 24.77
N GLU A 205 -5.37 3.71 25.71
CA GLU A 205 -6.08 2.98 26.77
C GLU A 205 -7.22 2.07 26.27
N TYR A 206 -7.63 2.25 25.00
CA TYR A 206 -8.69 1.45 24.36
C TYR A 206 -8.14 0.44 23.34
N LEU A 207 -6.83 0.19 23.34
CA LEU A 207 -6.25 -0.91 22.56
C LEU A 207 -6.79 -2.25 23.11
N PRO A 208 -7.00 -3.25 22.22
CA PRO A 208 -7.28 -4.60 22.67
C PRO A 208 -6.16 -5.13 23.57
N ASP A 209 -6.52 -5.97 24.54
CA ASP A 209 -5.52 -6.71 25.32
C ASP A 209 -4.87 -7.83 24.47
N GLU A 210 -3.79 -8.42 25.00
CA GLU A 210 -3.02 -9.45 24.28
C GLU A 210 -3.87 -10.71 23.98
N ASP A 211 -4.85 -11.04 24.79
CA ASP A 211 -5.72 -12.19 24.56
C ASP A 211 -6.67 -11.92 23.40
N THR A 212 -7.30 -10.74 23.38
CA THR A 212 -8.15 -10.29 22.25
C THR A 212 -7.34 -10.17 20.96
N GLU A 213 -6.14 -9.63 21.01
CA GLU A 213 -5.26 -9.54 19.83
C GLU A 213 -4.93 -10.92 19.26
N ARG A 214 -4.65 -11.88 20.13
CA ARG A 214 -4.39 -13.28 19.73
C ARG A 214 -5.64 -13.94 19.13
N GLU A 215 -6.81 -13.70 19.69
CA GLU A 215 -8.08 -14.19 19.15
C GLU A 215 -8.37 -13.58 17.75
N ILE A 216 -8.11 -12.30 17.54
CA ILE A 216 -8.21 -11.64 16.24
C ILE A 216 -7.27 -12.29 15.22
N TYR A 217 -6.03 -12.61 15.61
CA TYR A 217 -5.07 -13.30 14.75
C TYR A 217 -5.58 -14.67 14.31
N TYR A 218 -6.09 -15.50 15.25
CA TYR A 218 -6.64 -16.81 14.89
C TYR A 218 -7.89 -16.70 14.03
N LEU A 219 -8.80 -15.78 14.34
CA LEU A 219 -9.98 -15.50 13.52
C LEU A 219 -9.56 -15.13 12.08
N THR A 220 -8.54 -14.28 11.94
CA THR A 220 -8.03 -13.86 10.64
C THR A 220 -7.54 -15.05 9.83
N ASN A 221 -6.67 -15.86 10.42
CA ASN A 221 -6.12 -17.06 9.80
C ASN A 221 -7.23 -18.03 9.36
N ASP A 222 -8.18 -18.32 10.26
CA ASP A 222 -9.26 -19.27 9.98
C ASP A 222 -10.18 -18.78 8.86
N LEU A 223 -10.58 -17.51 8.88
CA LEU A 223 -11.44 -16.95 7.84
C LEU A 223 -10.74 -16.88 6.48
N LEU A 224 -9.46 -16.49 6.46
CA LEU A 224 -8.69 -16.45 5.22
C LEU A 224 -8.52 -17.85 4.61
N LEU A 225 -8.13 -18.85 5.42
CA LEU A 225 -8.00 -20.24 4.96
C LEU A 225 -9.33 -20.80 4.44
N GLN A 226 -10.45 -20.57 5.14
CA GLN A 226 -11.79 -21.00 4.72
C GLN A 226 -12.23 -20.40 3.38
N ASN A 227 -11.66 -19.26 3.01
CA ASN A 227 -11.96 -18.54 1.76
C ASN A 227 -10.86 -18.68 0.68
N GLY A 228 -9.91 -19.61 0.87
CA GLY A 228 -8.91 -19.98 -0.14
C GLY A 228 -7.66 -19.11 -0.17
N TYR A 229 -7.43 -18.26 0.82
CA TYR A 229 -6.17 -17.55 1.02
C TYR A 229 -5.19 -18.42 1.82
N HIS A 230 -3.88 -18.35 1.50
CA HIS A 230 -2.83 -19.18 2.10
C HIS A 230 -1.62 -18.34 2.52
#